data_d0d8bc8ab834818bbb54066be6001431
#
_entry.id   d0d8bc8ab834818bbb54066be6001431
#
_cell.length_a   1.000
_cell.length_b   1.000
_cell.length_c   1.000
_cell.angle_alpha   90.00
_cell.angle_beta   90.00
_cell.angle_gamma   90.00
#
_symmetry.space_group_name_H-M   'P 1'
#
loop_
_entity.id
_entity.type
_entity.pdbx_description
1 polymer ?
#
loop_
_entity_poly.entity_id
_entity_poly.type
_entity_poly.pdbx_seq_one_letter_code
_entity_poly.pdbx_strand_id
1 'polypeptide(L)'
;MWDDVKVIESSDANVRKYVFSKSNAVAEAVLYKYPTYDKRTVICCSTQSGCPVGCRFCGAGDNFVRSLRWDEIVSQPVRLLEDTGVDPANMERLQIMFMSMGEPLLNLKELIPALRELYARFPNAALLISTIGPQTDFGPVLSISKEIPTIGLQFSIHESTDERRDKLIPFIKKSSLKRISLLG
;
A
#
# COMPACT_ATOMS: atom_id res chain seq x y z
N MET A 1 -0.46 15.70 10.10
CA MET A 1 0.99 15.46 10.21
C MET A 1 1.20 14.42 11.31
N TRP A 2 2.18 13.54 11.19
CA TRP A 2 2.54 12.54 12.19
C TRP A 2 3.27 13.20 13.36
N ASP A 3 3.11 12.64 14.58
CA ASP A 3 3.71 13.21 15.80
C ASP A 3 5.18 12.76 15.92
N ASP A 4 5.48 11.53 15.47
CA ASP A 4 6.83 10.95 15.48
C ASP A 4 7.05 10.02 14.28
N VAL A 5 8.31 9.89 13.85
CA VAL A 5 8.74 8.99 12.78
C VAL A 5 10.05 8.32 13.16
N LYS A 6 9.99 7.02 13.48
CA LYS A 6 11.17 6.20 13.76
C LYS A 6 11.64 5.50 12.49
N VAL A 7 12.94 5.54 12.20
CA VAL A 7 13.55 4.86 11.04
C VAL A 7 14.43 3.71 11.53
N ILE A 8 14.29 2.55 10.87
CA ILE A 8 15.08 1.34 11.10
C ILE A 8 15.68 0.95 9.74
N GLU A 9 17.01 0.84 9.69
CA GLU A 9 17.73 0.52 8.45
C GLU A 9 18.33 -0.89 8.52
N SER A 10 18.29 -1.62 7.40
CA SER A 10 18.96 -2.91 7.26
C SER A 10 20.49 -2.74 7.25
N SER A 11 21.24 -3.79 7.63
CA SER A 11 22.70 -3.75 7.71
C SER A 11 23.39 -3.46 6.37
N ASP A 12 22.74 -3.79 5.25
CA ASP A 12 23.22 -3.53 3.88
C ASP A 12 22.73 -2.19 3.30
N ALA A 13 21.97 -1.41 4.09
CA ALA A 13 21.38 -0.12 3.72
C ALA A 13 20.48 -0.18 2.46
N ASN A 14 19.95 -1.37 2.09
CA ASN A 14 19.05 -1.53 0.96
C ASN A 14 17.59 -1.37 1.33
N VAL A 15 17.26 -1.48 2.62
CA VAL A 15 15.90 -1.39 3.15
C VAL A 15 15.85 -0.43 4.33
N ARG A 16 14.92 0.52 4.29
CA ARG A 16 14.58 1.38 5.43
C ARG A 16 13.11 1.24 5.78
N LYS A 17 12.82 0.88 7.01
CA LYS A 17 11.46 0.83 7.55
C LYS A 17 11.19 2.10 8.35
N TYR A 18 10.09 2.75 8.05
CA TYR A 18 9.59 3.93 8.75
C TYR A 18 8.36 3.56 9.56
N VAL A 19 8.37 3.90 10.83
CA VAL A 19 7.22 3.73 11.74
C VAL A 19 6.71 5.12 12.09
N PHE A 20 5.54 5.46 11.57
CA PHE A 20 4.85 6.72 11.79
C PHE A 20 3.88 6.56 12.95
N SER A 21 3.88 7.47 13.90
CA SER A 21 3.00 7.45 15.07
C SER A 21 2.22 8.74 15.18
N LYS A 22 0.93 8.63 15.53
CA LYS A 22 0.05 9.76 15.82
C LYS A 22 -1.04 9.35 16.79
N SER A 23 -1.03 9.91 17.98
CA SER A 23 -1.94 9.49 19.06
C SER A 23 -1.88 7.97 19.28
N ASN A 24 -2.97 7.24 19.04
CA ASN A 24 -3.04 5.78 19.12
C ASN A 24 -2.87 5.05 17.78
N ALA A 25 -2.67 5.78 16.69
CA ALA A 25 -2.50 5.19 15.35
C ALA A 25 -1.02 5.03 15.00
N VAL A 26 -0.70 3.91 14.36
CA VAL A 26 0.62 3.59 13.83
C VAL A 26 0.48 3.21 12.36
N ALA A 27 1.37 3.70 11.53
CA ALA A 27 1.52 3.25 10.15
C ALA A 27 2.97 2.90 9.88
N GLU A 28 3.18 1.90 9.02
CA GLU A 28 4.50 1.51 8.58
C GLU A 28 4.66 1.75 7.08
N ALA A 29 5.81 2.30 6.68
CA ALA A 29 6.20 2.32 5.29
C ALA A 29 7.62 1.79 5.14
N VAL A 30 7.90 1.19 3.99
CA VAL A 30 9.21 0.59 3.73
C VAL A 30 9.74 1.10 2.40
N LEU A 31 10.99 1.57 2.43
CA LEU A 31 11.74 2.05 1.27
C LEU A 31 12.76 0.99 0.88
N TYR A 32 12.74 0.58 -0.38
CA TYR A 32 13.69 -0.38 -0.96
C TYR A 32 14.51 0.27 -2.06
N LYS A 33 15.79 -0.06 -2.11
CA LYS A 33 16.78 0.37 -3.10
C LYS A 33 17.26 -0.83 -3.94
N TYR A 34 17.20 -0.70 -5.31
CA TYR A 34 17.60 -1.77 -6.25
C TYR A 34 18.35 -1.23 -7.49
N PRO A 35 19.66 -1.37 -7.63
CA PRO A 35 20.69 -1.38 -6.60
C PRO A 35 20.91 0.00 -6.00
N THR A 36 20.46 1.05 -6.71
CA THR A 36 20.50 2.46 -6.31
C THR A 36 19.12 3.09 -6.43
N TYR A 37 18.87 4.22 -5.75
CA TYR A 37 17.55 4.85 -5.76
C TYR A 37 17.17 5.39 -7.14
N ASP A 38 18.13 5.90 -7.93
CA ASP A 38 17.91 6.39 -9.30
C ASP A 38 17.51 5.24 -10.26
N LYS A 39 18.07 4.04 -10.10
CA LYS A 39 17.74 2.89 -10.94
C LYS A 39 16.36 2.31 -10.63
N ARG A 40 16.13 1.99 -9.36
CA ARG A 40 14.83 1.48 -8.95
C ARG A 40 14.57 1.73 -7.48
N THR A 41 13.51 2.46 -7.21
CA THR A 41 12.98 2.72 -5.87
C THR A 41 11.58 2.09 -5.73
N VAL A 42 11.39 1.32 -4.66
CA VAL A 42 10.09 0.75 -4.31
C VAL A 42 9.71 1.22 -2.91
N ILE A 43 8.50 1.71 -2.78
CA ILE A 43 7.94 2.16 -1.50
C ILE A 43 6.67 1.36 -1.22
N CYS A 44 6.62 0.71 -0.05
CA CYS A 44 5.40 0.09 0.45
C CYS A 44 4.76 0.98 1.49
N CYS A 45 3.49 1.37 1.31
CA CYS A 45 2.75 2.29 2.17
C CYS A 45 1.57 1.62 2.85
N SER A 46 1.21 2.12 4.03
CA SER A 46 0.01 1.75 4.77
C SER A 46 -1.19 2.59 4.33
N THR A 47 -2.38 1.96 4.32
CA THR A 47 -3.66 2.64 4.11
C THR A 47 -4.51 2.66 5.37
N GLN A 48 -4.15 1.88 6.38
CA GLN A 48 -4.84 1.79 7.66
C GLN A 48 -3.82 1.64 8.79
N SER A 49 -4.19 1.99 10.01
CA SER A 49 -3.48 1.63 11.23
C SER A 49 -3.99 0.27 11.69
N GLY A 50 -3.17 -0.76 11.53
CA GLY A 50 -3.61 -2.15 11.59
C GLY A 50 -4.40 -2.58 10.34
N CYS A 51 -5.05 -3.75 10.39
CA CYS A 51 -5.81 -4.28 9.26
C CYS A 51 -7.03 -5.07 9.76
N PRO A 52 -8.27 -4.78 9.26
CA PRO A 52 -9.46 -5.49 9.71
C PRO A 52 -9.62 -6.88 9.08
N VAL A 53 -8.72 -7.27 8.17
CA VAL A 53 -8.81 -8.54 7.45
C VAL A 53 -8.38 -9.73 8.32
N GLY A 54 -7.37 -9.57 9.18
CA GLY A 54 -6.92 -10.60 10.11
C GLY A 54 -6.25 -11.79 9.44
N CYS A 55 -5.48 -11.59 8.37
CA CYS A 55 -4.71 -12.67 7.73
C CYS A 55 -3.75 -13.32 8.74
N ARG A 56 -3.77 -14.65 8.84
CA ARG A 56 -3.04 -15.40 9.88
C ARG A 56 -1.51 -15.36 9.75
N PHE A 57 -1.00 -14.94 8.61
CA PHE A 57 0.43 -14.77 8.33
C PHE A 57 0.92 -13.33 8.48
N CYS A 58 0.03 -12.38 8.80
CA CYS A 58 0.32 -10.95 8.78
C CYS A 58 0.06 -10.31 10.15
N GLY A 59 1.12 -9.79 10.80
CA GLY A 59 1.00 -9.13 12.11
C GLY A 59 0.17 -7.85 12.12
N ALA A 60 -0.06 -7.22 10.96
CA ALA A 60 -0.94 -6.04 10.86
C ALA A 60 -2.42 -6.36 11.15
N GLY A 61 -2.83 -7.63 11.05
CA GLY A 61 -4.19 -8.09 11.29
C GLY A 61 -4.58 -8.23 12.77
N ASP A 62 -3.62 -8.19 13.68
CA ASP A 62 -3.87 -8.41 15.11
C ASP A 62 -4.59 -7.25 15.78
N ASN A 63 -4.38 -6.03 15.29
CA ASN A 63 -4.95 -4.81 15.87
C ASN A 63 -5.37 -3.81 14.78
N PHE A 64 -6.65 -3.69 14.52
CA PHE A 64 -7.18 -2.62 13.69
C PHE A 64 -7.59 -1.42 14.55
N VAL A 65 -7.03 -0.26 14.26
CA VAL A 65 -7.34 1.01 14.97
C VAL A 65 -8.28 1.87 14.13
N ARG A 66 -7.85 2.26 12.91
CA ARG A 66 -8.64 3.08 11.99
C ARG A 66 -8.06 3.10 10.57
N SER A 67 -8.88 3.54 9.64
CA SER A 67 -8.39 3.96 8.32
C SER A 67 -7.53 5.22 8.44
N LEU A 68 -6.48 5.29 7.61
CA LEU A 68 -5.66 6.51 7.47
C LEU A 68 -6.39 7.49 6.56
N ARG A 69 -6.21 8.79 6.82
CA ARG A 69 -6.67 9.85 5.95
C ARG A 69 -5.77 9.95 4.71
N TRP A 70 -6.27 10.55 3.64
CA TRP A 70 -5.52 10.70 2.40
C TRP A 70 -4.19 11.44 2.59
N ASP A 71 -4.15 12.48 3.44
CA ASP A 71 -2.93 13.23 3.75
C ASP A 71 -1.91 12.38 4.53
N GLU A 72 -2.38 11.50 5.43
CA GLU A 72 -1.53 10.54 6.15
C GLU A 72 -0.97 9.45 5.20
N ILE A 73 -1.74 9.04 4.20
CA ILE A 73 -1.29 8.09 3.16
C ILE A 73 -0.21 8.74 2.29
N VAL A 74 -0.45 9.95 1.79
CA VAL A 74 0.47 10.69 0.91
C VAL A 74 1.78 11.04 1.62
N SER A 75 1.71 11.42 2.89
CA SER A 75 2.89 11.83 3.65
C SER A 75 3.95 10.73 3.81
N GLN A 76 3.55 9.46 3.75
CA GLN A 76 4.49 8.34 3.84
C GLN A 76 5.47 8.35 2.67
N PRO A 77 5.06 8.15 1.39
CA PRO A 77 6.01 8.13 0.28
C PRO A 77 6.74 9.46 0.09
N VAL A 78 6.11 10.59 0.37
CA VAL A 78 6.79 11.91 0.31
C VAL A 78 7.99 11.90 1.26
N ARG A 79 7.79 11.54 2.52
CA ARG A 79 8.85 11.48 3.51
C ARG A 79 9.98 10.51 3.12
N LEU A 80 9.62 9.33 2.59
CA LEU A 80 10.60 8.33 2.19
C LEU A 80 11.43 8.80 0.99
N LEU A 81 10.81 9.48 0.02
CA LEU A 81 11.50 10.02 -1.17
C LEU A 81 12.46 11.15 -0.81
N GLU A 82 12.09 12.03 0.13
CA GLU A 82 13.00 13.06 0.66
C GLU A 82 14.30 12.46 1.20
N ASP A 83 14.20 11.33 1.90
CA ASP A 83 15.37 10.66 2.51
C ASP A 83 16.25 9.90 1.49
N THR A 84 15.84 9.77 0.23
CA THR A 84 16.68 9.17 -0.83
C THR A 84 17.78 10.12 -1.31
N GLY A 85 17.55 11.42 -1.21
CA GLY A 85 18.42 12.46 -1.80
C GLY A 85 18.44 12.47 -3.33
N VAL A 86 17.52 11.72 -3.99
CA VAL A 86 17.38 11.66 -5.45
C VAL A 86 16.06 12.32 -5.84
N ASP A 87 16.09 13.19 -6.86
CA ASP A 87 14.87 13.73 -7.43
C ASP A 87 14.01 12.60 -8.01
N PRO A 88 12.76 12.40 -7.54
CA PRO A 88 11.88 11.35 -8.03
C PRO A 88 11.67 11.37 -9.56
N ALA A 89 11.72 12.53 -10.20
CA ALA A 89 11.60 12.67 -11.66
C ALA A 89 12.76 12.00 -12.41
N ASN A 90 13.92 11.85 -11.77
CA ASN A 90 15.12 11.22 -12.36
C ASN A 90 15.23 9.71 -12.05
N MET A 91 14.27 9.13 -11.32
CA MET A 91 14.23 7.71 -11.05
C MET A 91 13.76 6.94 -12.29
N GLU A 92 14.56 5.99 -12.79
CA GLU A 92 14.21 5.18 -13.96
C GLU A 92 12.96 4.30 -13.68
N ARG A 93 12.83 3.83 -12.44
CA ARG A 93 11.68 3.05 -11.99
C ARG A 93 11.30 3.41 -10.55
N LEU A 94 10.22 4.18 -10.41
CA LEU A 94 9.61 4.48 -9.11
C LEU A 94 8.29 3.71 -8.97
N GLN A 95 8.13 2.97 -7.87
CA GLN A 95 6.92 2.22 -7.55
C GLN A 95 6.45 2.57 -6.14
N ILE A 96 5.19 2.98 -6.00
CA ILE A 96 4.52 3.22 -4.71
C ILE A 96 3.43 2.16 -4.60
N MET A 97 3.57 1.27 -3.60
CA MET A 97 2.73 0.09 -3.42
C MET A 97 1.91 0.23 -2.13
N PHE A 98 0.60 0.13 -2.23
CA PHE A 98 -0.30 0.13 -1.08
C PHE A 98 -0.50 -1.30 -0.60
N MET A 99 0.44 -1.78 0.21
CA MET A 99 0.51 -3.18 0.66
C MET A 99 1.14 -3.38 2.04
N SER A 100 1.50 -2.30 2.76
CA SER A 100 2.12 -2.43 4.09
C SER A 100 1.07 -2.79 5.15
N MET A 101 0.39 -1.82 5.74
CA MET A 101 -0.68 -2.10 6.72
C MET A 101 -2.03 -1.67 6.15
N GLY A 102 -3.03 -2.56 6.33
CA GLY A 102 -4.40 -2.32 5.90
C GLY A 102 -4.78 -3.01 4.59
N GLU A 103 -6.08 -3.06 4.33
CA GLU A 103 -6.67 -3.48 3.06
C GLU A 103 -7.08 -2.21 2.29
N PRO A 104 -6.41 -1.89 1.17
CA PRO A 104 -6.63 -0.62 0.46
C PRO A 104 -8.09 -0.42 0.00
N LEU A 105 -8.76 -1.49 -0.45
CA LEU A 105 -10.12 -1.39 -0.95
C LEU A 105 -11.17 -1.20 0.17
N LEU A 106 -10.80 -1.39 1.42
CA LEU A 106 -11.65 -1.03 2.56
C LEU A 106 -11.47 0.44 3.00
N ASN A 107 -10.57 1.19 2.33
CA ASN A 107 -10.33 2.61 2.57
C ASN A 107 -10.35 3.45 1.28
N LEU A 108 -11.18 3.09 0.31
CA LEU A 108 -11.26 3.78 -1.00
C LEU A 108 -11.57 5.27 -0.89
N LYS A 109 -12.37 5.67 0.11
CA LYS A 109 -12.71 7.07 0.35
C LYS A 109 -11.46 7.95 0.50
N GLU A 110 -10.45 7.47 1.18
CA GLU A 110 -9.20 8.19 1.44
C GLU A 110 -8.10 7.82 0.43
N LEU A 111 -8.13 6.59 -0.10
CA LEU A 111 -7.15 6.12 -1.08
C LEU A 111 -7.28 6.89 -2.41
N ILE A 112 -8.49 7.11 -2.93
CA ILE A 112 -8.71 7.77 -4.21
C ILE A 112 -8.11 9.19 -4.24
N PRO A 113 -8.39 10.09 -3.28
CA PRO A 113 -7.72 11.39 -3.25
C PRO A 113 -6.21 11.29 -3.04
N ALA A 114 -5.72 10.29 -2.27
CA ALA A 114 -4.29 10.05 -2.12
C ALA A 114 -3.61 9.67 -3.45
N LEU A 115 -4.24 8.81 -4.27
CA LEU A 115 -3.74 8.45 -5.59
C LEU A 115 -3.63 9.64 -6.53
N ARG A 116 -4.64 10.53 -6.55
CA ARG A 116 -4.60 11.77 -7.35
C ARG A 116 -3.46 12.68 -6.93
N GLU A 117 -3.29 12.91 -5.63
CA GLU A 117 -2.23 13.75 -5.09
C GLU A 117 -0.84 13.16 -5.39
N LEU A 118 -0.66 11.84 -5.24
CA LEU A 118 0.60 11.18 -5.55
C LEU A 118 0.94 11.22 -7.03
N TYR A 119 -0.06 11.04 -7.92
CA TYR A 119 0.15 11.17 -9.36
C TYR A 119 0.50 12.59 -9.77
N ALA A 120 -0.14 13.60 -9.17
CA ALA A 120 0.18 15.00 -9.42
C ALA A 120 1.63 15.34 -9.01
N ARG A 121 2.13 14.76 -7.90
CA ARG A 121 3.51 14.96 -7.42
C ARG A 121 4.55 14.12 -8.15
N PHE A 122 4.21 12.88 -8.48
CA PHE A 122 5.12 11.87 -9.02
C PHE A 122 4.49 11.17 -10.23
N PRO A 123 4.35 11.86 -11.39
CA PRO A 123 3.64 11.34 -12.56
C PRO A 123 4.32 10.11 -13.20
N ASN A 124 5.62 9.92 -12.94
CA ASN A 124 6.38 8.75 -13.39
C ASN A 124 6.25 7.54 -12.43
N ALA A 125 5.63 7.69 -11.26
CA ALA A 125 5.48 6.60 -10.31
C ALA A 125 4.37 5.61 -10.73
N ALA A 126 4.67 4.31 -10.72
CA ALA A 126 3.66 3.28 -10.76
C ALA A 126 2.97 3.18 -9.39
N LEU A 127 1.65 3.40 -9.36
CA LEU A 127 0.83 3.35 -8.15
C LEU A 127 0.12 1.99 -8.07
N LEU A 128 0.60 1.09 -7.24
CA LEU A 128 0.18 -0.31 -7.20
C LEU A 128 -0.70 -0.60 -5.98
N ILE A 129 -1.95 -0.98 -6.22
CA ILE A 129 -2.91 -1.34 -5.18
C ILE A 129 -2.89 -2.85 -5.00
N SER A 130 -2.44 -3.34 -3.84
CA SER A 130 -2.44 -4.77 -3.51
C SER A 130 -3.61 -5.08 -2.58
N THR A 131 -4.45 -6.05 -2.95
CA THR A 131 -5.70 -6.35 -2.24
C THR A 131 -5.95 -7.85 -2.14
N ILE A 132 -6.62 -8.26 -1.06
CA ILE A 132 -7.19 -9.60 -0.95
C ILE A 132 -8.49 -9.76 -1.79
N GLY A 133 -8.98 -8.68 -2.40
CA GLY A 133 -10.23 -8.67 -3.14
C GLY A 133 -11.46 -8.75 -2.24
N PRO A 134 -11.71 -7.78 -1.33
CA PRO A 134 -12.96 -7.75 -0.58
C PRO A 134 -14.16 -7.61 -1.52
N GLN A 135 -15.32 -8.08 -1.06
CA GLN A 135 -16.58 -7.92 -1.80
C GLN A 135 -17.08 -6.48 -1.65
N THR A 136 -16.44 -5.58 -2.38
CA THR A 136 -16.77 -4.15 -2.46
C THR A 136 -17.04 -3.74 -3.89
N ASP A 137 -17.51 -2.52 -4.10
CA ASP A 137 -17.63 -1.93 -5.42
C ASP A 137 -16.25 -1.57 -5.99
N PHE A 138 -15.90 -2.14 -7.14
CA PHE A 138 -14.66 -1.84 -7.87
C PHE A 138 -14.80 -0.63 -8.81
N GLY A 139 -16.01 -0.09 -8.99
CA GLY A 139 -16.27 1.06 -9.85
C GLY A 139 -15.34 2.25 -9.60
N PRO A 140 -15.10 2.68 -8.34
CA PRO A 140 -14.15 3.75 -8.05
C PRO A 140 -12.71 3.46 -8.50
N VAL A 141 -12.25 2.20 -8.37
CA VAL A 141 -10.90 1.80 -8.82
C VAL A 141 -10.81 1.84 -10.35
N LEU A 142 -11.84 1.32 -11.05
CA LEU A 142 -11.92 1.37 -12.50
C LEU A 142 -12.02 2.82 -13.02
N SER A 143 -12.71 3.69 -12.32
CA SER A 143 -12.80 5.11 -12.68
C SER A 143 -11.44 5.80 -12.54
N ILE A 144 -10.77 5.65 -11.40
CA ILE A 144 -9.48 6.32 -11.17
C ILE A 144 -8.37 5.75 -12.08
N SER A 145 -8.42 4.47 -12.48
CA SER A 145 -7.44 3.91 -13.41
C SER A 145 -7.54 4.47 -14.84
N LYS A 146 -8.70 5.03 -15.21
CA LYS A 146 -8.87 5.78 -16.47
C LYS A 146 -8.29 7.19 -16.39
N GLU A 147 -8.29 7.78 -15.20
CA GLU A 147 -7.71 9.11 -14.95
C GLU A 147 -6.18 9.03 -14.82
N ILE A 148 -5.68 7.97 -14.18
CA ILE A 148 -4.26 7.79 -13.82
C ILE A 148 -3.74 6.48 -14.47
N PRO A 149 -3.03 6.56 -15.61
CA PRO A 149 -2.61 5.37 -16.36
C PRO A 149 -1.53 4.54 -15.67
N THR A 150 -0.88 5.07 -14.63
CA THR A 150 0.15 4.37 -13.86
C THR A 150 -0.41 3.53 -12.70
N ILE A 151 -1.73 3.46 -12.53
CA ILE A 151 -2.36 2.60 -11.52
C ILE A 151 -2.36 1.15 -11.98
N GLY A 152 -1.92 0.25 -11.08
CA GLY A 152 -2.04 -1.20 -11.22
C GLY A 152 -2.78 -1.82 -10.04
N LEU A 153 -3.62 -2.82 -10.32
CA LEU A 153 -4.31 -3.61 -9.30
C LEU A 153 -3.69 -5.01 -9.23
N GLN A 154 -3.35 -5.44 -8.02
CA GLN A 154 -2.74 -6.74 -7.75
C GLN A 154 -3.59 -7.51 -6.74
N PHE A 155 -3.94 -8.76 -7.04
CA PHE A 155 -4.68 -9.62 -6.12
C PHE A 155 -3.74 -10.52 -5.32
N SER A 156 -3.83 -10.42 -3.99
CA SER A 156 -3.15 -11.30 -3.03
C SER A 156 -3.91 -12.62 -2.91
N ILE A 157 -3.47 -13.61 -3.67
CA ILE A 157 -4.15 -14.91 -3.78
C ILE A 157 -3.79 -15.82 -2.61
N HIS A 158 -2.51 -16.04 -2.36
CA HIS A 158 -1.85 -16.81 -1.29
C HIS A 158 -2.15 -18.32 -1.24
N GLU A 159 -3.26 -18.77 -1.83
CA GLU A 159 -3.64 -20.19 -1.85
C GLU A 159 -4.32 -20.59 -3.16
N SER A 160 -4.25 -21.86 -3.52
CA SER A 160 -4.79 -22.39 -4.79
C SER A 160 -6.28 -22.77 -4.74
N THR A 161 -6.87 -22.86 -3.55
CA THR A 161 -8.30 -23.17 -3.35
C THR A 161 -8.94 -22.20 -2.37
N ASP A 162 -10.25 -21.94 -2.56
CA ASP A 162 -11.00 -21.06 -1.65
C ASP A 162 -10.99 -21.60 -0.21
N GLU A 163 -11.11 -22.94 -0.02
CA GLU A 163 -11.11 -23.57 1.30
C GLU A 163 -9.80 -23.30 2.07
N ARG A 164 -8.64 -23.43 1.41
CA ARG A 164 -7.34 -23.14 2.03
C ARG A 164 -7.17 -21.64 2.28
N ARG A 165 -7.62 -20.85 1.31
CA ARG A 165 -7.56 -19.40 1.39
C ARG A 165 -8.43 -18.85 2.53
N ASP A 166 -9.57 -19.48 2.82
CA ASP A 166 -10.45 -19.14 3.95
C ASP A 166 -9.78 -19.39 5.30
N LYS A 167 -8.99 -20.49 5.41
CA LYS A 167 -8.21 -20.77 6.61
C LYS A 167 -7.08 -19.77 6.83
N LEU A 168 -6.46 -19.27 5.77
CA LEU A 168 -5.33 -18.35 5.81
C LEU A 168 -5.77 -16.89 5.94
N ILE A 169 -6.84 -16.52 5.24
CA ILE A 169 -7.44 -15.17 5.21
C ILE A 169 -8.89 -15.30 5.73
N PRO A 170 -9.12 -15.18 7.04
CA PRO A 170 -10.43 -15.46 7.65
C PRO A 170 -11.50 -14.37 7.41
N PHE A 171 -11.25 -13.44 6.49
CA PHE A 171 -12.17 -12.37 6.16
C PHE A 171 -13.36 -12.90 5.32
N ILE A 172 -14.54 -12.98 5.92
CA ILE A 172 -15.73 -13.60 5.32
C ILE A 172 -16.14 -12.89 4.02
N LYS A 173 -16.04 -11.55 3.97
CA LYS A 173 -16.46 -10.74 2.82
C LYS A 173 -15.34 -10.58 1.78
N LYS A 174 -14.57 -11.61 1.48
CA LYS A 174 -13.62 -11.61 0.35
C LYS A 174 -14.21 -12.32 -0.85
N SER A 175 -13.76 -11.94 -2.04
CA SER A 175 -14.13 -12.58 -3.29
C SER A 175 -13.52 -13.98 -3.42
N SER A 176 -14.24 -14.92 -4.02
CA SER A 176 -13.69 -16.22 -4.38
C SER A 176 -12.62 -16.11 -5.47
N LEU A 177 -11.77 -17.12 -5.59
CA LEU A 177 -10.75 -17.19 -6.64
C LEU A 177 -11.38 -17.10 -8.05
N LYS A 178 -12.54 -17.77 -8.26
CA LYS A 178 -13.30 -17.68 -9.51
C LYS A 178 -13.75 -16.23 -9.80
N ARG A 179 -14.21 -15.49 -8.79
CA ARG A 179 -14.60 -14.09 -8.99
C ARG A 179 -13.40 -13.20 -9.30
N ILE A 180 -12.27 -13.41 -8.61
CA ILE A 180 -11.02 -12.67 -8.87
C ILE A 180 -10.55 -12.90 -10.33
N SER A 181 -10.59 -14.15 -10.81
CA SER A 181 -10.18 -14.47 -12.20
C SER A 181 -11.07 -13.83 -13.29
N LEU A 182 -12.25 -13.33 -12.93
CA LEU A 182 -13.13 -12.60 -13.85
C LEU A 182 -12.92 -11.07 -13.79
N LEU A 183 -12.13 -10.59 -12.82
CA LEU A 183 -11.82 -9.16 -12.65
C LEU A 183 -10.48 -8.77 -13.27
N GLY A 184 -9.59 -9.72 -13.52
CA GLY A 184 -8.30 -9.57 -14.19
C GLY A 184 -8.29 -10.23 -15.54
#